data_f5cb5a246c5c4d8c8007dc93dcbe8e56
#
_entry.id   f5cb5a246c5c4d8c8007dc93dcbe8e56
#
_cell.length_a   1.000
_cell.length_b   1.000
_cell.length_c   1.000
_cell.angle_alpha   90.00
_cell.angle_beta   90.00
_cell.angle_gamma   90.00
#
_symmetry.space_group_name_H-M   'P 1'
#
loop_
_entity.id
_entity.type
_entity.pdbx_description
1 polymer ?
#
loop_
_entity_poly.entity_id
_entity_poly.type
_entity_poly.pdbx_seq_one_letter_code
_entity_poly.pdbx_strand_id
1 'polypeptide(L)'
;MKKSLLALTLLALPALAVSTAASAAEGVSYNYVEGGYTATNLDDAPDSDGWGLNGSVAIAPNFHVFGSYNQQDFKDINYGYDQWRLGLGYNHEISQKVDLVTRVAYEKFKGDDFTVGGVRFPGDDLDGYSAEVGVRAGLTPFVEGYAMAGYEDGKDFDGDFYGRLGAQVKFNPNWGITGDVKFADNDTQWFVGPRFTW
;
A
#
# COMPACT_ATOMS: atom_id res chain seq x y z
N MET A 1 3.25 10.18 -30.91
CA MET A 1 3.59 10.70 -29.60
C MET A 1 2.51 11.70 -29.17
N LYS A 2 1.53 11.26 -28.41
CA LYS A 2 0.59 12.16 -27.72
C LYS A 2 0.72 11.83 -26.24
N LYS A 3 1.45 12.66 -25.50
CA LYS A 3 1.51 12.62 -24.05
C LYS A 3 0.14 13.03 -23.55
N SER A 4 -0.65 12.06 -23.10
CA SER A 4 -1.86 12.36 -22.33
C SER A 4 -1.39 12.84 -20.97
N LEU A 5 -1.35 14.16 -20.78
CA LEU A 5 -1.37 14.75 -19.46
C LEU A 5 -2.70 14.33 -18.83
N LEU A 6 -2.70 13.27 -18.06
CA LEU A 6 -3.74 13.06 -17.07
C LEU A 6 -3.55 14.17 -16.05
N ALA A 7 -4.41 15.18 -16.17
CA ALA A 7 -4.55 16.19 -15.15
C ALA A 7 -4.93 15.44 -13.86
N LEU A 8 -3.99 15.40 -12.92
CA LEU A 8 -4.21 15.02 -11.55
C LEU A 8 -5.17 16.10 -10.97
N THR A 9 -6.46 15.91 -11.18
CA THR A 9 -7.46 16.63 -10.40
C THR A 9 -7.29 16.10 -8.98
N LEU A 10 -6.48 16.80 -8.19
CA LEU A 10 -6.55 16.74 -6.74
C LEU A 10 -8.02 17.06 -6.40
N LEU A 11 -8.84 16.02 -6.27
CA LEU A 11 -10.07 16.13 -5.52
C LEU A 11 -9.61 16.50 -4.11
N ALA A 12 -9.68 17.79 -3.81
CA ALA A 12 -9.73 18.27 -2.44
C ALA A 12 -10.95 17.60 -1.82
N LEU A 13 -10.74 16.40 -1.27
CA LEU A 13 -11.67 15.83 -0.33
C LEU A 13 -11.84 16.89 0.76
N PRO A 14 -13.07 17.43 0.95
CA PRO A 14 -13.30 18.21 2.13
C PRO A 14 -12.87 17.31 3.28
N ALA A 15 -11.91 17.76 4.07
CA ALA A 15 -11.57 17.15 5.32
C ALA A 15 -12.86 17.15 6.16
N LEU A 16 -13.63 16.08 6.02
CA LEU A 16 -14.60 15.70 7.01
C LEU A 16 -13.75 15.39 8.24
N ALA A 17 -13.52 16.41 9.04
CA ALA A 17 -13.05 16.29 10.39
C ALA A 17 -14.15 15.59 11.21
N VAL A 18 -14.44 14.34 10.87
CA VAL A 18 -15.05 13.41 11.78
C VAL A 18 -13.92 12.99 12.69
N SER A 19 -13.68 13.77 13.74
CA SER A 19 -12.91 13.32 14.88
C SER A 19 -13.71 12.24 15.62
N THR A 20 -13.93 11.11 14.98
CA THR A 20 -14.13 9.88 15.74
C THR A 20 -12.79 9.65 16.41
N ALA A 21 -12.73 9.74 17.73
CA ALA A 21 -11.57 9.30 18.47
C ALA A 21 -11.33 7.84 18.05
N ALA A 22 -10.43 7.63 17.09
CA ALA A 22 -10.03 6.31 16.68
C ALA A 22 -9.39 5.69 17.93
N SER A 23 -9.90 4.55 18.37
CA SER A 23 -9.30 3.79 19.47
C SER A 23 -8.07 3.08 18.91
N ALA A 24 -7.02 3.84 18.69
CA ALA A 24 -5.71 3.34 18.30
C ALA A 24 -4.80 3.36 19.52
N ALA A 25 -3.85 2.43 19.59
CA ALA A 25 -2.80 2.43 20.59
C ALA A 25 -1.99 3.72 20.57
N GLU A 26 -1.39 4.09 21.70
CA GLU A 26 -0.61 5.32 21.83
C GLU A 26 0.52 5.38 20.80
N GLY A 27 0.57 6.47 20.05
CA GLY A 27 1.57 6.68 19.01
C GLY A 27 1.24 6.06 17.65
N VAL A 28 0.09 5.38 17.50
CA VAL A 28 -0.41 4.81 16.24
C VAL A 28 -1.52 5.71 15.67
N SER A 29 -1.55 5.88 14.35
CA SER A 29 -2.67 6.54 13.67
C SER A 29 -3.06 5.80 12.39
N TYR A 30 -4.37 5.66 12.20
CA TYR A 30 -4.97 5.11 10.97
C TYR A 30 -5.45 6.21 10.01
N ASN A 31 -5.16 7.47 10.33
CA ASN A 31 -5.44 8.63 9.46
C ASN A 31 -4.15 9.11 8.85
N TYR A 32 -3.84 8.69 7.61
CA TYR A 32 -2.62 9.09 6.93
C TYR A 32 -2.74 9.03 5.41
N VAL A 33 -1.88 9.78 4.77
CA VAL A 33 -1.54 9.64 3.35
C VAL A 33 -0.03 9.62 3.21
N GLU A 34 0.47 8.77 2.31
CA GLU A 34 1.89 8.67 2.00
C GLU A 34 2.09 8.45 0.52
N GLY A 35 3.17 9.01 -0.02
CA GLY A 35 3.55 8.81 -1.41
C GLY A 35 5.05 8.67 -1.51
N GLY A 36 5.54 7.86 -2.42
CA GLY A 36 6.96 7.62 -2.48
C GLY A 36 7.40 6.72 -3.63
N TYR A 37 8.64 6.31 -3.52
CA TYR A 37 9.26 5.36 -4.43
C TYR A 37 8.85 3.94 -4.03
N THR A 38 8.53 3.13 -5.04
CA THR A 38 8.28 1.70 -4.90
C THR A 38 9.17 0.93 -5.85
N ALA A 39 9.60 -0.26 -5.46
CA ALA A 39 10.39 -1.16 -6.27
C ALA A 39 10.02 -2.60 -5.93
N THR A 40 10.05 -3.47 -6.94
CA THR A 40 9.81 -4.91 -6.78
C THR A 40 10.98 -5.66 -7.38
N ASN A 41 11.61 -6.50 -6.57
CA ASN A 41 12.61 -7.44 -7.00
C ASN A 41 11.94 -8.79 -7.23
N LEU A 42 12.09 -9.33 -8.43
CA LEU A 42 11.50 -10.59 -8.88
C LEU A 42 12.61 -11.63 -9.11
N ASP A 43 12.42 -12.86 -8.63
CA ASP A 43 13.44 -13.89 -8.77
C ASP A 43 13.61 -14.37 -10.21
N ASP A 44 12.52 -14.46 -10.97
CA ASP A 44 12.49 -15.04 -12.32
C ASP A 44 12.15 -14.03 -13.44
N ALA A 45 12.11 -12.73 -13.13
CA ALA A 45 11.79 -11.66 -14.07
C ALA A 45 12.62 -10.41 -13.80
N PRO A 46 12.70 -9.45 -14.77
CA PRO A 46 13.35 -8.16 -14.52
C PRO A 46 12.72 -7.41 -13.36
N ASP A 47 13.53 -6.76 -12.54
CA ASP A 47 13.07 -5.86 -11.49
C ASP A 47 12.21 -4.72 -12.06
N SER A 48 11.29 -4.24 -11.25
CA SER A 48 10.48 -3.06 -11.58
C SER A 48 10.60 -1.99 -10.51
N ASP A 49 10.43 -0.74 -10.91
CA ASP A 49 10.40 0.38 -10.00
C ASP A 49 9.50 1.52 -10.50
N GLY A 50 9.09 2.38 -9.58
CA GLY A 50 8.19 3.47 -9.89
C GLY A 50 7.77 4.27 -8.66
N TRP A 51 6.53 4.66 -8.62
CA TRP A 51 5.97 5.43 -7.52
C TRP A 51 4.69 4.82 -6.98
N GLY A 52 4.42 5.09 -5.70
CA GLY A 52 3.22 4.62 -5.02
C GLY A 52 2.57 5.72 -4.18
N LEU A 53 1.27 5.59 -4.03
CA LEU A 53 0.44 6.39 -3.14
C LEU A 53 -0.36 5.45 -2.25
N ASN A 54 -0.28 5.64 -0.93
CA ASN A 54 -1.05 4.87 0.03
C ASN A 54 -1.83 5.81 0.95
N GLY A 55 -2.96 5.35 1.45
CA GLY A 55 -3.74 6.13 2.40
C GLY A 55 -4.63 5.26 3.27
N SER A 56 -4.98 5.82 4.42
CA SER A 56 -5.90 5.19 5.36
C SER A 56 -6.69 6.25 6.11
N VAL A 57 -7.95 5.95 6.38
CA VAL A 57 -8.85 6.83 7.15
C VAL A 57 -9.65 5.98 8.14
N ALA A 58 -9.58 6.33 9.41
CA ALA A 58 -10.44 5.77 10.44
C ALA A 58 -11.89 6.21 10.22
N ILE A 59 -12.79 5.26 10.09
CA ILE A 59 -14.23 5.48 9.85
C ILE A 59 -15.08 5.19 11.09
N ALA A 60 -14.52 4.48 12.06
CA ALA A 60 -15.10 4.20 13.37
C ALA A 60 -13.95 3.94 14.37
N PRO A 61 -14.21 3.85 15.68
CA PRO A 61 -13.14 3.67 16.68
C PRO A 61 -12.14 2.55 16.37
N ASN A 62 -12.62 1.43 15.85
CA ASN A 62 -11.79 0.25 15.55
C ASN A 62 -11.74 -0.10 14.06
N PHE A 63 -12.30 0.73 13.18
CA PHE A 63 -12.36 0.44 11.75
C PHE A 63 -11.74 1.55 10.91
N HIS A 64 -10.98 1.14 9.90
CA HIS A 64 -10.40 2.04 8.92
C HIS A 64 -10.56 1.50 7.50
N VAL A 65 -10.77 2.40 6.55
CA VAL A 65 -10.64 2.11 5.11
C VAL A 65 -9.23 2.47 4.70
N PHE A 66 -8.63 1.65 3.88
CA PHE A 66 -7.30 1.91 3.32
C PHE A 66 -7.26 1.61 1.83
N GLY A 67 -6.31 2.21 1.15
CA GLY A 67 -6.08 1.95 -0.25
C GLY A 67 -4.67 2.31 -0.68
N SER A 68 -4.25 1.74 -1.80
CA SER A 68 -2.97 2.04 -2.44
C SER A 68 -3.11 2.05 -3.95
N TYR A 69 -2.22 2.80 -4.59
CA TYR A 69 -1.99 2.78 -6.02
C TYR A 69 -0.49 2.80 -6.25
N ASN A 70 0.02 1.88 -7.04
CA ASN A 70 1.41 1.80 -7.45
C ASN A 70 1.48 1.75 -8.97
N GLN A 71 2.42 2.46 -9.55
CA GLN A 71 2.79 2.37 -10.97
C GLN A 71 4.27 2.02 -11.03
N GLN A 72 4.59 0.93 -11.73
CA GLN A 72 5.96 0.46 -11.87
C GLN A 72 6.26 0.10 -13.32
N ASP A 73 7.49 0.38 -13.73
CA ASP A 73 8.04 0.04 -15.04
C ASP A 73 9.17 -0.99 -14.85
N PHE A 74 9.22 -2.02 -15.69
CA PHE A 74 10.32 -2.99 -15.70
C PHE A 74 11.58 -2.36 -16.29
N LYS A 75 12.75 -2.62 -15.66
CA LYS A 75 14.00 -1.94 -15.99
C LYS A 75 14.55 -2.27 -17.39
N ASP A 76 14.36 -3.50 -17.84
CA ASP A 76 15.00 -4.01 -19.05
C ASP A 76 14.05 -4.16 -20.24
N ILE A 77 12.76 -3.89 -20.05
CA ILE A 77 11.75 -3.99 -21.08
C ILE A 77 10.82 -2.76 -21.02
N ASN A 78 10.33 -2.34 -22.18
CA ASN A 78 9.39 -1.21 -22.25
C ASN A 78 7.96 -1.71 -21.95
N TYR A 79 7.74 -2.13 -20.70
CA TYR A 79 6.49 -2.63 -20.19
C TYR A 79 6.36 -2.23 -18.72
N GLY A 80 5.18 -1.82 -18.33
CA GLY A 80 4.86 -1.42 -16.97
C GLY A 80 3.53 -2.00 -16.52
N TYR A 81 3.20 -1.77 -15.27
CA TYR A 81 1.92 -2.14 -14.70
C TYR A 81 1.46 -1.16 -13.64
N ASP A 82 0.15 -1.08 -13.50
CA ASP A 82 -0.53 -0.39 -12.43
C ASP A 82 -1.10 -1.42 -11.45
N GLN A 83 -0.91 -1.18 -10.16
CA GLN A 83 -1.53 -1.96 -9.10
C GLN A 83 -2.33 -1.04 -8.20
N TRP A 84 -3.58 -1.38 -7.91
CA TRP A 84 -4.34 -0.70 -6.89
C TRP A 84 -5.00 -1.69 -5.93
N ARG A 85 -5.19 -1.23 -4.71
CA ARG A 85 -5.73 -1.99 -3.60
C ARG A 85 -6.72 -1.13 -2.84
N LEU A 86 -7.87 -1.70 -2.45
CA LEU A 86 -8.85 -1.04 -1.61
C LEU A 86 -9.36 -2.03 -0.58
N GLY A 87 -9.36 -1.64 0.69
CA GLY A 87 -9.69 -2.56 1.77
C GLY A 87 -10.29 -1.93 3.00
N LEU A 88 -10.74 -2.81 3.88
CA LEU A 88 -11.24 -2.51 5.20
C LEU A 88 -10.34 -3.15 6.26
N GLY A 89 -9.98 -2.40 7.27
CA GLY A 89 -9.20 -2.88 8.40
C GLY A 89 -9.94 -2.73 9.72
N TYR A 90 -9.67 -3.66 10.62
CA TYR A 90 -10.07 -3.64 12.02
C TYR A 90 -8.82 -3.61 12.89
N ASN A 91 -8.80 -2.74 13.89
CA ASN A 91 -7.74 -2.67 14.88
C ASN A 91 -8.31 -2.84 16.29
N HIS A 92 -7.55 -3.52 17.14
CA HIS A 92 -7.90 -3.75 18.52
C HIS A 92 -6.68 -3.53 19.41
N GLU A 93 -6.77 -2.58 20.33
CA GLU A 93 -5.70 -2.31 21.29
C GLU A 93 -5.52 -3.52 22.22
N ILE A 94 -4.36 -4.17 22.12
CA ILE A 94 -3.97 -5.31 22.98
C ILE A 94 -3.00 -4.87 24.08
N SER A 95 -2.42 -3.68 23.96
CA SER A 95 -1.69 -2.98 25.02
C SER A 95 -1.65 -1.49 24.70
N GLN A 96 -1.27 -0.65 25.67
CA GLN A 96 -1.21 0.81 25.51
C GLN A 96 -0.51 1.29 24.24
N LYS A 97 0.42 0.52 23.70
CA LYS A 97 1.24 0.90 22.53
C LYS A 97 1.13 -0.07 21.37
N VAL A 98 0.27 -1.08 21.45
CA VAL A 98 0.19 -2.13 20.42
C VAL A 98 -1.26 -2.41 20.06
N ASP A 99 -1.56 -2.30 18.78
CA ASP A 99 -2.77 -2.79 18.17
C ASP A 99 -2.56 -4.14 17.50
N LEU A 100 -3.50 -5.07 17.69
CA LEU A 100 -3.74 -6.17 16.78
C LEU A 100 -4.50 -5.61 15.57
N VAL A 101 -4.04 -5.92 14.37
CA VAL A 101 -4.64 -5.41 13.13
C VAL A 101 -5.03 -6.57 12.24
N THR A 102 -6.24 -6.51 11.68
CA THR A 102 -6.69 -7.39 10.62
C THR A 102 -7.18 -6.55 9.44
N ARG A 103 -6.89 -6.99 8.22
CA ARG A 103 -7.26 -6.28 6.99
C ARG A 103 -7.75 -7.26 5.95
N VAL A 104 -8.71 -6.83 5.15
CA VAL A 104 -9.11 -7.51 3.92
C VAL A 104 -9.15 -6.49 2.80
N ALA A 105 -8.71 -6.87 1.61
CA ALA A 105 -8.68 -5.97 0.47
C ALA A 105 -9.00 -6.70 -0.82
N TYR A 106 -9.53 -5.94 -1.76
CA TYR A 106 -9.56 -6.27 -3.17
C TYR A 106 -8.36 -5.62 -3.85
N GLU A 107 -7.74 -6.35 -4.75
CA GLU A 107 -6.54 -5.93 -5.47
C GLU A 107 -6.76 -6.09 -6.97
N LYS A 108 -6.19 -5.19 -7.74
CA LYS A 108 -6.18 -5.27 -9.19
C LYS A 108 -4.82 -4.88 -9.73
N PHE A 109 -4.30 -5.73 -10.60
CA PHE A 109 -3.13 -5.46 -11.41
C PHE A 109 -3.57 -5.21 -12.84
N LYS A 110 -3.00 -4.22 -13.47
CA LYS A 110 -3.25 -3.89 -14.87
C LYS A 110 -1.92 -3.69 -15.58
N GLY A 111 -1.59 -4.62 -16.48
CA GLY A 111 -0.44 -4.51 -17.35
C GLY A 111 -0.65 -3.48 -18.47
N ASP A 112 0.43 -2.87 -18.94
CA ASP A 112 0.41 -1.98 -20.08
C ASP A 112 0.14 -2.72 -21.39
N ASP A 113 -0.49 -2.04 -22.33
CA ASP A 113 -0.60 -2.55 -23.69
C ASP A 113 0.77 -2.58 -24.35
N PHE A 114 1.08 -3.62 -25.10
CA PHE A 114 2.34 -3.76 -25.81
C PHE A 114 2.14 -3.94 -27.32
N THR A 115 3.16 -3.58 -28.12
CA THR A 115 3.09 -3.64 -29.57
C THR A 115 4.22 -4.51 -30.13
N VAL A 116 3.85 -5.54 -30.88
CA VAL A 116 4.79 -6.41 -31.59
C VAL A 116 4.48 -6.38 -33.09
N GLY A 117 5.49 -6.06 -33.91
CA GLY A 117 5.34 -6.03 -35.36
C GLY A 117 4.28 -5.06 -35.88
N GLY A 118 3.97 -3.98 -35.13
CA GLY A 118 2.93 -3.00 -35.46
C GLY A 118 1.51 -3.40 -35.05
N VAL A 119 1.34 -4.56 -34.41
CA VAL A 119 0.07 -5.03 -33.84
C VAL A 119 0.07 -4.78 -32.33
N ARG A 120 -0.98 -4.10 -31.85
CA ARG A 120 -1.18 -3.81 -30.41
C ARG A 120 -1.87 -4.97 -29.74
N PHE A 121 -1.35 -5.39 -28.61
CA PHE A 121 -1.93 -6.40 -27.72
C PHE A 121 -2.32 -5.69 -26.41
N PRO A 122 -3.52 -5.92 -25.88
CA PRO A 122 -3.91 -5.40 -24.57
C PRO A 122 -3.06 -6.05 -23.49
N GLY A 123 -2.75 -5.28 -22.45
CA GLY A 123 -2.16 -5.83 -21.23
C GLY A 123 -3.15 -6.68 -20.46
N ASP A 124 -2.65 -7.59 -19.64
CA ASP A 124 -3.48 -8.45 -18.82
C ASP A 124 -4.00 -7.68 -17.58
N ASP A 125 -5.26 -7.91 -17.25
CA ASP A 125 -5.88 -7.45 -16.01
C ASP A 125 -6.02 -8.66 -15.06
N LEU A 126 -5.41 -8.58 -13.86
CA LEU A 126 -5.51 -9.60 -12.83
C LEU A 126 -6.28 -9.04 -11.64
N ASP A 127 -7.29 -9.78 -11.19
CA ASP A 127 -8.11 -9.43 -10.04
C ASP A 127 -7.85 -10.39 -8.89
N GLY A 128 -7.72 -9.87 -7.68
CA GLY A 128 -7.46 -10.67 -6.50
C GLY A 128 -8.03 -10.07 -5.22
N TYR A 129 -7.79 -10.78 -4.15
CA TYR A 129 -8.10 -10.34 -2.80
C TYR A 129 -6.97 -10.76 -1.85
N SER A 130 -6.84 -10.02 -0.77
CA SER A 130 -5.90 -10.35 0.29
C SER A 130 -6.52 -10.23 1.67
N ALA A 131 -5.96 -10.99 2.60
CA ALA A 131 -6.25 -10.89 4.02
C ALA A 131 -4.94 -10.83 4.81
N GLU A 132 -4.86 -9.92 5.77
CA GLU A 132 -3.68 -9.71 6.62
C GLU A 132 -4.07 -9.74 8.08
N VAL A 133 -3.17 -10.26 8.91
CA VAL A 133 -3.23 -10.15 10.36
C VAL A 133 -1.83 -9.84 10.91
N GLY A 134 -1.76 -8.99 11.92
CA GLY A 134 -0.49 -8.63 12.51
C GLY A 134 -0.61 -7.62 13.63
N VAL A 135 0.49 -6.96 13.92
CA VAL A 135 0.57 -5.96 14.98
C VAL A 135 1.11 -4.64 14.46
N ARG A 136 0.63 -3.55 15.03
CA ARG A 136 1.13 -2.19 14.80
C ARG A 136 1.40 -1.52 16.13
N ALA A 137 2.56 -0.91 16.31
CA ALA A 137 3.03 -0.43 17.61
C ALA A 137 3.69 0.93 17.55
N GLY A 138 3.41 1.77 18.54
CA GLY A 138 4.20 2.95 18.87
C GLY A 138 5.44 2.56 19.66
N LEU A 139 6.55 2.27 18.99
CA LEU A 139 7.78 1.77 19.60
C LEU A 139 8.44 2.85 20.48
N THR A 140 8.41 4.08 20.02
CA THR A 140 8.86 5.27 20.74
C THR A 140 7.93 6.44 20.37
N PRO A 141 8.04 7.63 21.02
CA PRO A 141 7.27 8.82 20.60
C PRO A 141 7.51 9.23 19.13
N PHE A 142 8.64 8.81 18.55
CA PHE A 142 9.06 9.19 17.19
C PHE A 142 9.06 8.03 16.21
N VAL A 143 8.88 6.80 16.68
CA VAL A 143 8.97 5.60 15.84
C VAL A 143 7.73 4.74 16.01
N GLU A 144 7.07 4.47 14.91
CA GLU A 144 6.00 3.51 14.78
C GLU A 144 6.45 2.37 13.88
N GLY A 145 6.04 1.14 14.19
CA GLY A 145 6.36 -0.03 13.38
C GLY A 145 5.19 -0.98 13.28
N TYR A 146 5.22 -1.86 12.26
CA TYR A 146 4.26 -2.93 12.12
C TYR A 146 4.87 -4.17 11.49
N ALA A 147 4.26 -5.31 11.81
CA ALA A 147 4.56 -6.60 11.21
C ALA A 147 3.24 -7.32 10.93
N MET A 148 3.07 -7.78 9.69
CA MET A 148 1.86 -8.47 9.22
C MET A 148 2.25 -9.79 8.56
N ALA A 149 1.36 -10.77 8.67
CA ALA A 149 1.33 -11.96 7.83
C ALA A 149 0.04 -11.92 7.02
N GLY A 150 0.09 -12.25 5.75
CA GLY A 150 -1.04 -12.20 4.86
C GLY A 150 -1.10 -13.39 3.92
N TYR A 151 -2.24 -13.50 3.28
CA TYR A 151 -2.52 -14.42 2.17
C TYR A 151 -3.21 -13.62 1.09
N GLU A 152 -2.78 -13.79 -0.14
CA GLU A 152 -3.39 -13.22 -1.34
C GLU A 152 -3.75 -14.34 -2.31
N ASP A 153 -4.83 -14.14 -3.05
CA ASP A 153 -5.32 -15.10 -4.04
C ASP A 153 -6.11 -14.33 -5.10
N GLY A 154 -6.19 -14.86 -6.29
CA GLY A 154 -6.87 -14.23 -7.40
C GLY A 154 -7.47 -15.22 -8.39
N LYS A 155 -8.23 -14.68 -9.32
CA LYS A 155 -8.85 -15.49 -10.36
C LYS A 155 -7.83 -16.05 -11.35
N ASP A 156 -6.75 -15.30 -11.58
CA ASP A 156 -5.80 -15.54 -12.66
C ASP A 156 -4.37 -15.79 -12.14
N PHE A 157 -4.21 -15.97 -10.82
CA PHE A 157 -2.95 -16.34 -10.17
C PHE A 157 -3.22 -17.22 -8.94
N ASP A 158 -2.29 -18.10 -8.63
CA ASP A 158 -2.38 -18.99 -7.47
C ASP A 158 -2.14 -18.23 -6.17
N GLY A 159 -2.85 -18.64 -5.13
CA GLY A 159 -2.77 -17.99 -3.84
C GLY A 159 -1.45 -18.25 -3.11
N ASP A 160 -0.93 -17.22 -2.45
CA ASP A 160 0.33 -17.29 -1.72
C ASP A 160 0.31 -16.56 -0.37
N PHE A 161 1.20 -16.99 0.52
CA PHE A 161 1.44 -16.33 1.80
C PHE A 161 2.53 -15.28 1.66
N TYR A 162 2.37 -14.17 2.38
CA TYR A 162 3.39 -13.15 2.44
C TYR A 162 3.58 -12.58 3.84
N GLY A 163 4.76 -12.06 4.08
CA GLY A 163 5.08 -11.26 5.26
C GLY A 163 5.25 -9.78 4.88
N ARG A 164 4.90 -8.87 5.78
CA ARG A 164 5.07 -7.45 5.59
C ARG A 164 5.62 -6.78 6.84
N LEU A 165 6.66 -5.99 6.69
CA LEU A 165 7.27 -5.22 7.75
C LEU A 165 7.32 -3.75 7.34
N GLY A 166 7.01 -2.85 8.25
CA GLY A 166 7.14 -1.44 7.97
C GLY A 166 7.41 -0.62 9.22
N ALA A 167 7.97 0.56 9.00
CA ALA A 167 8.23 1.52 10.06
C ALA A 167 8.04 2.96 9.57
N GLN A 168 7.68 3.85 10.49
CA GLN A 168 7.65 5.29 10.29
C GLN A 168 8.56 5.97 11.31
N VAL A 169 9.37 6.91 10.85
CA VAL A 169 10.09 7.86 11.74
C VAL A 169 9.39 9.20 11.63
N LYS A 170 8.84 9.69 12.74
CA LYS A 170 8.09 10.94 12.86
C LYS A 170 9.03 12.10 13.18
N PHE A 171 8.95 13.17 12.41
CA PHE A 171 9.69 14.43 12.67
C PHE A 171 8.89 15.38 13.55
N ASN A 172 7.57 15.30 13.45
CA ASN A 172 6.60 16.02 14.25
C ASN A 172 5.28 15.22 14.28
N PRO A 173 4.22 15.66 14.97
CA PRO A 173 2.96 14.92 15.06
C PRO A 173 2.32 14.55 13.70
N ASN A 174 2.56 15.35 12.67
CA ASN A 174 1.89 15.18 11.37
C ASN A 174 2.80 14.59 10.29
N TRP A 175 4.13 14.81 10.35
CA TRP A 175 5.02 14.44 9.27
C TRP A 175 6.07 13.42 9.70
N GLY A 176 6.36 12.48 8.83
CA GLY A 176 7.45 11.52 8.98
C GLY A 176 7.86 10.93 7.63
N ILE A 177 8.83 10.03 7.69
CA ILE A 177 9.19 9.13 6.60
C ILE A 177 8.76 7.74 6.99
N THR A 178 8.17 7.03 6.04
CA THR A 178 7.80 5.63 6.17
C THR A 178 8.60 4.76 5.22
N GLY A 179 8.89 3.55 5.64
CA GLY A 179 9.43 2.48 4.80
C GLY A 179 8.68 1.18 5.07
N ASP A 180 8.50 0.40 4.02
CA ASP A 180 7.75 -0.85 4.04
C ASP A 180 8.42 -1.88 3.14
N VAL A 181 8.35 -3.13 3.52
CA VAL A 181 8.78 -4.26 2.71
C VAL A 181 7.76 -5.39 2.82
N LYS A 182 7.33 -5.90 1.68
CA LYS A 182 6.51 -7.11 1.53
C LYS A 182 7.38 -8.21 0.94
N PHE A 183 7.36 -9.38 1.56
CA PHE A 183 8.03 -10.58 1.11
C PHE A 183 6.98 -11.61 0.73
N ALA A 184 6.92 -12.00 -0.52
CA ALA A 184 6.18 -13.14 -1.03
C ALA A 184 7.15 -14.21 -1.54
N ASP A 185 6.65 -15.33 -2.04
CA ASP A 185 7.51 -16.49 -2.41
C ASP A 185 8.57 -16.13 -3.45
N ASN A 186 8.20 -15.40 -4.49
CA ASN A 186 9.06 -15.07 -5.62
C ASN A 186 9.30 -13.57 -5.80
N ASP A 187 8.87 -12.74 -4.85
CA ASP A 187 9.05 -11.30 -4.95
C ASP A 187 9.33 -10.60 -3.61
N THR A 188 10.02 -9.48 -3.71
CA THR A 188 10.18 -8.55 -2.59
C THR A 188 9.85 -7.15 -3.04
N GLN A 189 8.75 -6.60 -2.53
CA GLN A 189 8.33 -5.25 -2.83
C GLN A 189 8.74 -4.28 -1.73
N TRP A 190 9.30 -3.13 -2.12
CA TRP A 190 9.76 -2.06 -1.26
C TRP A 190 8.96 -0.79 -1.49
N PHE A 191 8.73 -0.04 -0.42
CA PHE A 191 8.21 1.31 -0.49
C PHE A 191 8.97 2.21 0.47
N VAL A 192 9.24 3.45 0.05
CA VAL A 192 9.79 4.49 0.93
C VAL A 192 9.27 5.86 0.52
N GLY A 193 8.80 6.66 1.48
CA GLY A 193 8.32 8.00 1.19
C GLY A 193 7.86 8.80 2.40
N PRO A 194 7.57 10.09 2.21
CA PRO A 194 6.95 10.91 3.23
C PRO A 194 5.53 10.43 3.55
N ARG A 195 5.17 10.54 4.83
CA ARG A 195 3.82 10.31 5.35
C ARG A 195 3.32 11.54 6.07
N PHE A 196 2.11 11.95 5.74
CA PHE A 196 1.34 12.94 6.49
C PHE A 196 0.25 12.23 7.28
N THR A 197 0.15 12.56 8.57
CA THR A 197 -0.80 11.98 9.53
C THR A 197 -1.62 13.10 10.15
N TRP A 198 -2.93 12.90 10.37
CA TRP A 198 -3.83 13.91 10.98
C TRP A 198 -4.74 13.33 12.05
#